data_e4483f7f9f78b3d434dd10fdd5fc2666
#
_entry.id   e4483f7f9f78b3d434dd10fdd5fc2666
#
_cell.length_a   1.000
_cell.length_b   1.000
_cell.length_c   1.000
_cell.angle_alpha   90.00
_cell.angle_beta   90.00
_cell.angle_gamma   90.00
#
_symmetry.space_group_name_H-M   'P 1'
#
loop_
_entity.id
_entity.type
_entity.pdbx_description
1 polymer ?
#
loop_
_entity_poly.entity_id
_entity_poly.type
_entity_poly.pdbx_seq_one_letter_code
_entity_poly.pdbx_strand_id
1 'polypeptide(L)'
;EIGVRLVGSEMCIRDRVMSEGSNAKETVAILGGTGDLGTGLAIRWSKAGHKIVIGSRTLEKAQAAVAALHEISPETPAEAMENFDAAKAGEIVVLTVPAEHQESTLSSVKENLTGKILIDVTVPLVPPKVGTVQLPPEGSAGKRAQELLGEEVMVVSAFQNIAAHLLKEDIQIECDVLVTGNKKAARQRVIEMIESAGMVGWHAGPIDNAAAAEALTSILIQINRSGIVSHSGIKIIGQEH
;
A
#
# COMPACT_ATOMS: atom_id res chain seq x y z
N GLU A 1 23.90 45.17 28.97
CA GLU A 1 23.03 45.03 27.77
C GLU A 1 23.16 43.59 27.25
N ILE A 2 22.12 42.83 27.46
CA ILE A 2 22.03 41.45 27.01
C ILE A 2 21.18 41.44 25.73
N GLY A 3 21.85 41.31 24.58
CA GLY A 3 21.19 41.18 23.29
C GLY A 3 20.48 39.84 23.16
N VAL A 4 19.16 39.86 23.16
CA VAL A 4 18.32 38.69 22.81
C VAL A 4 18.35 38.52 21.29
N ARG A 5 19.04 37.51 20.83
CA ARG A 5 19.06 37.08 19.44
C ARG A 5 17.86 36.17 19.20
N LEU A 6 16.82 36.68 18.55
CA LEU A 6 15.72 35.89 18.01
C LEU A 6 16.30 35.00 16.91
N VAL A 7 16.34 33.69 17.19
CA VAL A 7 16.61 32.66 16.20
C VAL A 7 15.28 32.40 15.49
N GLY A 8 15.18 32.90 14.26
CA GLY A 8 14.06 32.60 13.38
C GLY A 8 14.04 31.09 13.10
N SER A 9 12.88 30.47 13.25
CA SER A 9 12.62 29.13 12.80
C SER A 9 12.64 29.11 11.27
N GLU A 10 13.81 28.89 10.70
CA GLU A 10 13.89 28.49 9.30
C GLU A 10 13.38 27.05 9.20
N MET A 11 12.23 26.94 8.59
CA MET A 11 11.65 25.67 8.17
C MET A 11 12.59 25.11 7.10
N CYS A 12 13.50 24.21 7.50
CA CYS A 12 14.30 23.44 6.57
C CYS A 12 13.38 22.58 5.70
N ILE A 13 13.02 23.11 4.56
CA ILE A 13 12.48 22.33 3.45
C ILE A 13 13.62 21.40 3.04
N ARG A 14 13.40 20.14 3.24
CA ARG A 14 14.32 19.05 2.94
C ARG A 14 14.52 19.02 1.43
N ASP A 15 15.59 19.58 0.93
CA ASP A 15 16.12 19.26 -0.40
C ASP A 15 16.71 17.84 -0.36
N ARG A 16 15.80 16.86 -0.38
CA ARG A 16 16.19 15.50 -0.70
C ARG A 16 16.67 15.55 -2.15
N VAL A 17 17.95 15.36 -2.36
CA VAL A 17 18.53 15.15 -3.69
C VAL A 17 17.67 14.05 -4.35
N MET A 18 16.81 14.46 -5.25
CA MET A 18 16.06 13.57 -6.13
C MET A 18 17.13 12.86 -6.96
N SER A 19 17.51 11.66 -6.53
CA SER A 19 18.22 10.78 -7.45
C SER A 19 17.30 10.67 -8.67
N GLU A 20 17.84 10.95 -9.85
CA GLU A 20 17.18 10.67 -11.13
C GLU A 20 17.04 9.15 -11.30
N GLY A 21 16.31 8.52 -10.38
CA GLY A 21 15.76 7.19 -10.53
C GLY A 21 14.66 7.28 -11.57
N SER A 22 14.76 6.51 -12.63
CA SER A 22 13.88 6.47 -13.78
C SER A 22 12.41 6.63 -13.34
N ASN A 23 11.83 7.77 -13.67
CA ASN A 23 10.41 8.08 -13.47
C ASN A 23 9.57 7.31 -14.51
N ALA A 24 9.83 5.99 -14.63
CA ALA A 24 9.12 5.11 -15.54
C ALA A 24 7.68 4.99 -15.02
N LYS A 25 6.76 5.54 -15.79
CA LYS A 25 5.32 5.44 -15.54
C LYS A 25 4.87 4.02 -15.82
N GLU A 26 4.86 3.19 -14.78
CA GLU A 26 4.50 1.78 -14.85
C GLU A 26 2.99 1.57 -14.92
N THR A 27 2.61 0.43 -15.44
CA THR A 27 1.23 -0.06 -15.33
C THR A 27 1.05 -0.75 -13.99
N VAL A 28 0.17 -0.22 -13.16
CA VAL A 28 -0.17 -0.74 -11.83
C VAL A 28 -1.51 -1.45 -11.88
N ALA A 29 -1.51 -2.76 -11.68
CA ALA A 29 -2.72 -3.57 -11.61
C ALA A 29 -3.17 -3.72 -10.15
N ILE A 30 -4.39 -3.30 -9.83
CA ILE A 30 -4.96 -3.38 -8.47
C ILE A 30 -6.03 -4.47 -8.45
N LEU A 31 -5.67 -5.63 -7.89
CA LEU A 31 -6.56 -6.79 -7.80
C LEU A 31 -7.49 -6.65 -6.59
N GLY A 32 -8.79 -6.80 -6.82
CA GLY A 32 -9.80 -6.54 -5.80
C GLY A 32 -10.00 -5.05 -5.50
N GLY A 33 -9.63 -4.16 -6.42
CA GLY A 33 -9.60 -2.70 -6.27
C GLY A 33 -10.94 -2.00 -6.07
N THR A 34 -11.97 -2.72 -5.63
CA THR A 34 -13.33 -2.19 -5.38
C THR A 34 -13.48 -1.56 -3.99
N GLY A 35 -12.50 -1.73 -3.08
CA GLY A 35 -12.51 -1.20 -1.72
C GLY A 35 -11.83 0.17 -1.62
N ASP A 36 -11.98 0.81 -0.46
CA ASP A 36 -11.45 2.15 -0.18
C ASP A 36 -9.95 2.26 -0.42
N LEU A 37 -9.17 1.26 0.01
CA LEU A 37 -7.72 1.26 -0.15
C LEU A 37 -7.31 1.19 -1.63
N GLY A 38 -7.89 0.25 -2.38
CA GLY A 38 -7.60 0.09 -3.81
C GLY A 38 -7.98 1.33 -4.62
N THR A 39 -9.17 1.89 -4.38
CA THR A 39 -9.65 3.13 -5.01
C THR A 39 -8.72 4.32 -4.68
N GLY A 40 -8.36 4.48 -3.40
CA GLY A 40 -7.50 5.57 -2.97
C GLY A 40 -6.09 5.49 -3.56
N LEU A 41 -5.49 4.30 -3.61
CA LEU A 41 -4.18 4.08 -4.26
C LEU A 41 -4.27 4.34 -5.77
N ALA A 42 -5.35 3.91 -6.44
CA ALA A 42 -5.60 4.18 -7.85
C ALA A 42 -5.57 5.69 -8.15
N ILE A 43 -6.28 6.50 -7.35
CA ILE A 43 -6.32 7.96 -7.51
C ILE A 43 -4.92 8.55 -7.36
N ARG A 44 -4.20 8.21 -6.30
CA ARG A 44 -2.89 8.80 -6.01
C ARG A 44 -1.83 8.42 -7.03
N TRP A 45 -1.75 7.16 -7.41
CA TRP A 45 -0.78 6.71 -8.43
C TRP A 45 -1.14 7.21 -9.83
N SER A 46 -2.42 7.35 -10.16
CA SER A 46 -2.82 8.00 -11.41
C SER A 46 -2.39 9.47 -11.43
N LYS A 47 -2.58 10.23 -10.35
CA LYS A 47 -2.06 11.60 -10.20
C LYS A 47 -0.54 11.66 -10.35
N ALA A 48 0.18 10.64 -9.87
CA ALA A 48 1.62 10.48 -10.08
C ALA A 48 2.00 10.08 -11.52
N GLY A 49 1.02 9.75 -12.35
CA GLY A 49 1.18 9.46 -13.78
C GLY A 49 1.32 7.99 -14.13
N HIS A 50 1.08 7.07 -13.20
CA HIS A 50 1.01 5.64 -13.48
C HIS A 50 -0.27 5.29 -14.24
N LYS A 51 -0.20 4.25 -15.10
CA LYS A 51 -1.40 3.66 -15.71
C LYS A 51 -2.07 2.73 -14.71
N ILE A 52 -3.38 2.87 -14.55
CA ILE A 52 -4.13 2.08 -13.57
C ILE A 52 -4.98 1.02 -14.29
N VAL A 53 -4.89 -0.21 -13.81
CA VAL A 53 -5.77 -1.32 -14.20
C VAL A 53 -6.47 -1.84 -12.95
N ILE A 54 -7.78 -1.79 -12.92
CA ILE A 54 -8.59 -2.35 -11.83
C ILE A 54 -8.99 -3.77 -12.18
N GLY A 55 -8.48 -4.72 -11.39
CA GLY A 55 -8.82 -6.14 -11.49
C GLY A 55 -9.96 -6.54 -10.56
N SER A 56 -10.84 -7.42 -11.03
CA SER A 56 -11.87 -8.06 -10.22
C SER A 56 -12.12 -9.51 -10.65
N ARG A 57 -12.93 -10.25 -9.90
CA ARG A 57 -13.32 -11.64 -10.23
C ARG A 57 -14.15 -11.74 -11.50
N THR A 58 -14.85 -10.68 -11.87
CA THR A 58 -15.60 -10.57 -13.12
C THR A 58 -15.40 -9.19 -13.71
N LEU A 59 -15.45 -9.11 -15.05
CA LEU A 59 -15.29 -7.85 -15.77
C LEU A 59 -16.33 -6.81 -15.36
N GLU A 60 -17.60 -7.22 -15.15
CA GLU A 60 -18.67 -6.32 -14.72
C GLU A 60 -18.35 -5.62 -13.39
N LYS A 61 -17.79 -6.37 -12.42
CA LYS A 61 -17.36 -5.78 -11.13
C LYS A 61 -16.17 -4.83 -11.28
N ALA A 62 -15.24 -5.14 -12.18
CA ALA A 62 -14.14 -4.25 -12.48
C ALA A 62 -14.63 -2.95 -13.13
N GLN A 63 -15.56 -3.05 -14.10
CA GLN A 63 -16.20 -1.89 -14.75
C GLN A 63 -16.98 -1.05 -13.75
N ALA A 64 -17.74 -1.67 -12.86
CA ALA A 64 -18.46 -0.96 -11.78
C ALA A 64 -17.49 -0.23 -10.84
N ALA A 65 -16.33 -0.84 -10.53
CA ALA A 65 -15.29 -0.20 -9.71
C ALA A 65 -14.65 0.99 -10.41
N VAL A 66 -14.37 0.90 -11.71
CA VAL A 66 -13.85 2.02 -12.51
C VAL A 66 -14.91 3.14 -12.60
N ALA A 67 -16.19 2.81 -12.79
CA ALA A 67 -17.26 3.80 -12.78
C ALA A 67 -17.33 4.53 -11.43
N ALA A 68 -17.30 3.81 -10.31
CA ALA A 68 -17.30 4.39 -8.97
C ALA A 68 -16.03 5.23 -8.71
N LEU A 69 -14.88 4.84 -9.25
CA LEU A 69 -13.65 5.62 -9.21
C LEU A 69 -13.82 6.96 -9.94
N HIS A 70 -14.44 6.95 -11.12
CA HIS A 70 -14.70 8.16 -11.92
C HIS A 70 -15.72 9.10 -11.26
N GLU A 71 -16.64 8.60 -10.43
CA GLU A 71 -17.53 9.46 -9.63
C GLU A 71 -16.75 10.27 -8.57
N ILE A 72 -15.66 9.70 -8.04
CA ILE A 72 -14.81 10.34 -7.02
C ILE A 72 -13.73 11.21 -7.68
N SER A 73 -13.13 10.72 -8.75
CA SER A 73 -12.02 11.35 -9.47
C SER A 73 -12.18 11.14 -10.98
N PRO A 74 -12.97 12.00 -11.65
CA PRO A 74 -13.28 11.86 -13.08
C PRO A 74 -12.06 11.89 -13.99
N GLU A 75 -10.97 12.54 -13.54
CA GLU A 75 -9.72 12.66 -14.28
C GLU A 75 -8.79 11.43 -14.17
N THR A 76 -9.13 10.44 -13.32
CA THR A 76 -8.31 9.23 -13.13
C THR A 76 -8.53 8.24 -14.27
N PRO A 77 -7.62 8.12 -15.26
CA PRO A 77 -7.76 7.10 -16.28
C PRO A 77 -7.50 5.71 -15.66
N ALA A 78 -8.47 4.82 -15.78
CA ALA A 78 -8.36 3.44 -15.31
C ALA A 78 -9.02 2.48 -16.29
N GLU A 79 -8.37 1.33 -16.50
CA GLU A 79 -8.92 0.23 -17.30
C GLU A 79 -9.51 -0.85 -16.38
N ALA A 80 -10.61 -1.48 -16.83
CA ALA A 80 -11.26 -2.57 -16.11
C ALA A 80 -10.91 -3.91 -16.76
N MET A 81 -10.44 -4.87 -15.97
CA MET A 81 -10.11 -6.24 -16.44
C MET A 81 -10.53 -7.29 -15.41
N GLU A 82 -10.59 -8.55 -15.80
CA GLU A 82 -10.59 -9.64 -14.82
C GLU A 82 -9.21 -9.75 -14.16
N ASN A 83 -9.16 -10.29 -12.92
CA ASN A 83 -7.91 -10.36 -12.14
C ASN A 83 -6.74 -11.00 -12.89
N PHE A 84 -7.02 -12.04 -13.68
CA PHE A 84 -6.01 -12.75 -14.47
C PHE A 84 -5.36 -11.84 -15.52
N ASP A 85 -6.17 -11.14 -16.30
CA ASP A 85 -5.70 -10.23 -17.34
C ASP A 85 -5.08 -8.96 -16.74
N ALA A 86 -5.64 -8.46 -15.64
CA ALA A 86 -5.07 -7.34 -14.90
C ALA A 86 -3.65 -7.67 -14.38
N ALA A 87 -3.48 -8.83 -13.75
CA ALA A 87 -2.17 -9.30 -13.28
C ALA A 87 -1.17 -9.46 -14.42
N LYS A 88 -1.63 -9.89 -15.61
CA LYS A 88 -0.80 -10.00 -16.80
C LYS A 88 -0.36 -8.62 -17.32
N ALA A 89 -1.29 -7.66 -17.38
CA ALA A 89 -1.04 -6.31 -17.88
C ALA A 89 -0.15 -5.46 -16.95
N GLY A 90 -0.28 -5.65 -15.62
CA GLY A 90 0.48 -4.88 -14.63
C GLY A 90 1.96 -5.23 -14.61
N GLU A 91 2.82 -4.22 -14.55
CA GLU A 91 4.25 -4.34 -14.24
C GLU A 91 4.45 -4.47 -12.73
N ILE A 92 3.62 -3.77 -11.97
CA ILE A 92 3.46 -3.91 -10.52
C ILE A 92 2.02 -4.34 -10.25
N VAL A 93 1.86 -5.35 -9.39
CA VAL A 93 0.55 -5.87 -9.02
C VAL A 93 0.30 -5.58 -7.55
N VAL A 94 -0.88 -5.07 -7.22
CA VAL A 94 -1.30 -4.73 -5.86
C VAL A 94 -2.50 -5.57 -5.47
N LEU A 95 -2.40 -6.30 -4.38
CA LEU A 95 -3.48 -7.14 -3.87
C LEU A 95 -4.23 -6.41 -2.76
N THR A 96 -5.49 -6.06 -3.00
CA THR A 96 -6.34 -5.31 -2.06
C THR A 96 -7.59 -6.08 -1.64
N VAL A 97 -7.51 -7.41 -1.64
CA VAL A 97 -8.63 -8.27 -1.22
C VAL A 97 -8.60 -8.52 0.30
N PRO A 98 -9.76 -8.86 0.91
CA PRO A 98 -9.80 -9.37 2.28
C PRO A 98 -8.93 -10.61 2.46
N ALA A 99 -8.42 -10.81 3.69
CA ALA A 99 -7.49 -11.92 4.01
C ALA A 99 -8.02 -13.30 3.66
N GLU A 100 -9.33 -13.52 3.77
CA GLU A 100 -10.02 -14.78 3.41
C GLU A 100 -9.98 -15.09 1.91
N HIS A 101 -9.74 -14.09 1.07
CA HIS A 101 -9.68 -14.23 -0.39
C HIS A 101 -8.26 -14.14 -0.94
N GLN A 102 -7.25 -13.93 -0.09
CA GLN A 102 -5.85 -13.77 -0.51
C GLN A 102 -5.36 -14.98 -1.30
N GLU A 103 -5.42 -16.17 -0.69
CA GLU A 103 -4.88 -17.40 -1.27
C GLU A 103 -5.56 -17.77 -2.60
N SER A 104 -6.88 -17.73 -2.64
CA SER A 104 -7.64 -18.06 -3.86
C SER A 104 -7.37 -17.06 -4.99
N THR A 105 -7.24 -15.77 -4.68
CA THR A 105 -6.94 -14.74 -5.69
C THR A 105 -5.51 -14.92 -6.21
N LEU A 106 -4.53 -15.06 -5.32
CA LEU A 106 -3.13 -15.24 -5.72
C LEU A 106 -2.93 -16.52 -6.54
N SER A 107 -3.55 -17.63 -6.14
CA SER A 107 -3.48 -18.90 -6.89
C SER A 107 -4.03 -18.75 -8.31
N SER A 108 -5.10 -17.97 -8.49
CA SER A 108 -5.72 -17.76 -9.81
C SER A 108 -4.90 -16.92 -10.78
N VAL A 109 -3.92 -16.14 -10.29
CA VAL A 109 -3.10 -15.23 -11.10
C VAL A 109 -1.61 -15.54 -11.04
N LYS A 110 -1.21 -16.57 -10.31
CA LYS A 110 0.19 -16.91 -9.98
C LYS A 110 1.12 -16.90 -11.19
N GLU A 111 0.70 -17.51 -12.30
CA GLU A 111 1.51 -17.60 -13.51
C GLU A 111 1.85 -16.24 -14.13
N ASN A 112 1.02 -15.21 -13.89
CA ASN A 112 1.22 -13.86 -14.40
C ASN A 112 2.05 -12.97 -13.46
N LEU A 113 2.49 -13.50 -12.31
CA LEU A 113 3.26 -12.76 -11.29
C LEU A 113 4.77 -13.01 -11.35
N THR A 114 5.22 -14.03 -12.08
CA THR A 114 6.64 -14.38 -12.19
C THR A 114 7.48 -13.17 -12.64
N GLY A 115 8.54 -12.87 -11.90
CA GLY A 115 9.44 -11.74 -12.14
C GLY A 115 8.89 -10.37 -11.78
N LYS A 116 7.67 -10.28 -11.25
CA LYS A 116 7.02 -9.02 -10.90
C LYS A 116 7.10 -8.73 -9.39
N ILE A 117 6.84 -7.47 -9.05
CA ILE A 117 6.59 -7.04 -7.67
C ILE A 117 5.09 -7.21 -7.38
N LEU A 118 4.78 -7.95 -6.31
CA LEU A 118 3.45 -7.99 -5.73
C LEU A 118 3.45 -7.16 -4.45
N ILE A 119 2.67 -6.08 -4.40
CA ILE A 119 2.41 -5.32 -3.18
C ILE A 119 1.20 -5.96 -2.50
N ASP A 120 1.42 -6.59 -1.36
CA ASP A 120 0.36 -7.18 -0.55
C ASP A 120 -0.02 -6.24 0.59
N VAL A 121 -1.25 -5.76 0.57
CA VAL A 121 -1.80 -4.86 1.61
C VAL A 121 -2.69 -5.61 2.60
N THR A 122 -2.77 -6.92 2.49
CA THR A 122 -3.68 -7.76 3.27
C THR A 122 -3.36 -7.68 4.76
N VAL A 123 -4.41 -7.58 5.57
CA VAL A 123 -4.34 -7.68 7.04
C VAL A 123 -5.23 -8.83 7.50
N PRO A 124 -4.72 -9.78 8.30
CA PRO A 124 -5.49 -10.94 8.77
C PRO A 124 -6.45 -10.55 9.92
N LEU A 125 -7.42 -9.68 9.61
CA LEU A 125 -8.46 -9.29 10.57
C LEU A 125 -9.55 -10.36 10.64
N VAL A 126 -9.87 -10.83 11.86
CA VAL A 126 -10.89 -11.86 12.10
C VAL A 126 -12.07 -11.25 12.87
N PRO A 127 -13.19 -10.92 12.17
CA PRO A 127 -14.40 -10.44 12.84
C PRO A 127 -14.97 -11.46 13.85
N PRO A 128 -15.62 -11.01 14.95
CA PRO A 128 -15.84 -9.61 15.33
C PRO A 128 -14.67 -8.95 16.06
N LYS A 129 -13.59 -9.70 16.36
CA LYS A 129 -12.48 -9.26 17.23
C LYS A 129 -11.35 -8.58 16.47
N VAL A 130 -11.66 -7.72 15.49
CA VAL A 130 -10.66 -7.05 14.64
C VAL A 130 -9.66 -6.14 15.40
N GLY A 131 -10.00 -5.69 16.62
CA GLY A 131 -9.09 -4.96 17.49
C GLY A 131 -8.17 -5.86 18.35
N THR A 132 -8.16 -7.18 18.09
CA THR A 132 -7.28 -8.15 18.73
C THR A 132 -6.37 -8.76 17.67
N VAL A 133 -5.07 -8.79 17.93
CA VAL A 133 -4.10 -9.39 16.98
C VAL A 133 -4.37 -10.88 16.82
N GLN A 134 -4.53 -11.31 15.58
CA GLN A 134 -4.76 -12.71 15.20
C GLN A 134 -3.99 -12.98 13.92
N LEU A 135 -2.75 -13.42 14.06
CA LEU A 135 -1.89 -13.73 12.91
C LEU A 135 -2.14 -15.17 12.41
N PRO A 136 -1.97 -15.43 11.11
CA PRO A 136 -2.07 -16.76 10.54
C PRO A 136 -0.88 -17.64 10.97
N PRO A 137 -0.95 -18.96 10.78
CA PRO A 137 0.12 -19.90 11.15
C PRO A 137 1.49 -19.55 10.56
N GLU A 138 1.53 -18.99 9.36
CA GLU A 138 2.75 -18.55 8.67
C GLU A 138 3.39 -17.32 9.34
N GLY A 139 2.69 -16.68 10.26
CA GLY A 139 3.11 -15.50 11.00
C GLY A 139 2.57 -14.19 10.43
N SER A 140 2.31 -14.11 9.13
CA SER A 140 1.71 -12.93 8.48
C SER A 140 1.05 -13.29 7.15
N ALA A 141 0.15 -12.43 6.67
CA ALA A 141 -0.43 -12.56 5.34
C ALA A 141 0.63 -12.36 4.24
N GLY A 142 1.54 -11.41 4.41
CA GLY A 142 2.64 -11.19 3.47
C GLY A 142 3.58 -12.39 3.37
N LYS A 143 3.91 -13.04 4.48
CA LYS A 143 4.72 -14.26 4.47
C LYS A 143 3.99 -15.41 3.80
N ARG A 144 2.71 -15.61 4.11
CA ARG A 144 1.86 -16.60 3.43
C ARG A 144 1.83 -16.38 1.92
N ALA A 145 1.68 -15.14 1.46
CA ALA A 145 1.75 -14.81 0.04
C ALA A 145 3.10 -15.18 -0.58
N GLN A 146 4.22 -14.89 0.10
CA GLN A 146 5.55 -15.22 -0.39
C GLN A 146 5.76 -16.73 -0.47
N GLU A 147 5.32 -17.51 0.52
CA GLU A 147 5.42 -18.98 0.52
C GLU A 147 4.58 -19.59 -0.61
N LEU A 148 3.35 -19.09 -0.82
CA LEU A 148 2.46 -19.55 -1.90
C LEU A 148 3.04 -19.30 -3.29
N LEU A 149 3.62 -18.12 -3.51
CA LEU A 149 4.07 -17.67 -4.83
C LEU A 149 5.49 -18.14 -5.18
N GLY A 150 6.32 -18.45 -4.16
CA GLY A 150 7.71 -18.81 -4.35
C GLY A 150 8.65 -17.62 -4.55
N GLU A 151 9.94 -17.90 -4.77
CA GLU A 151 10.99 -16.85 -4.81
C GLU A 151 11.04 -16.03 -6.10
N GLU A 152 10.39 -16.50 -7.15
CA GLU A 152 10.33 -15.80 -8.45
C GLU A 152 9.38 -14.61 -8.43
N VAL A 153 8.52 -14.49 -7.43
CA VAL A 153 7.66 -13.34 -7.21
C VAL A 153 8.21 -12.52 -6.05
N MET A 154 8.42 -11.24 -6.28
CA MET A 154 8.95 -10.32 -5.26
C MET A 154 7.79 -9.77 -4.43
N VAL A 155 7.41 -10.49 -3.36
CA VAL A 155 6.36 -10.01 -2.47
C VAL A 155 6.88 -8.90 -1.56
N VAL A 156 6.15 -7.81 -1.52
CA VAL A 156 6.38 -6.64 -0.65
C VAL A 156 5.09 -6.36 0.11
N SER A 157 5.13 -6.46 1.43
CA SER A 157 3.99 -6.14 2.30
C SER A 157 4.09 -4.68 2.73
N ALA A 158 3.02 -3.90 2.50
CA ALA A 158 2.96 -2.46 2.77
C ALA A 158 1.51 -1.97 2.91
N PHE A 159 1.31 -0.77 3.47
CA PHE A 159 0.02 -0.06 3.61
C PHE A 159 -0.94 -0.59 4.69
N GLN A 160 -0.58 -1.56 5.50
CA GLN A 160 -1.48 -2.14 6.52
C GLN A 160 -1.95 -1.15 7.57
N ASN A 161 -1.18 -0.11 7.83
CA ASN A 161 -1.43 0.89 8.86
C ASN A 161 -2.04 2.21 8.34
N ILE A 162 -2.43 2.27 7.06
CA ILE A 162 -3.01 3.46 6.45
C ILE A 162 -4.53 3.49 6.62
N ALA A 163 -5.06 4.64 7.03
CA ALA A 163 -6.50 4.89 7.04
C ALA A 163 -6.98 5.06 5.59
N ALA A 164 -7.52 4.01 5.00
CA ALA A 164 -7.78 3.86 3.57
C ALA A 164 -8.62 5.00 2.95
N HIS A 165 -9.63 5.52 3.70
CA HIS A 165 -10.49 6.59 3.21
C HIS A 165 -9.74 7.92 3.00
N LEU A 166 -8.67 8.21 3.78
CA LEU A 166 -7.84 9.40 3.61
C LEU A 166 -7.08 9.42 2.27
N LEU A 167 -6.85 8.25 1.66
CA LEU A 167 -6.19 8.18 0.36
C LEU A 167 -7.01 8.82 -0.77
N LYS A 168 -8.34 8.90 -0.61
CA LYS A 168 -9.26 9.51 -1.59
C LYS A 168 -9.28 11.03 -1.48
N GLU A 169 -8.86 11.58 -0.36
CA GLU A 169 -8.85 13.01 -0.10
C GLU A 169 -7.56 13.64 -0.65
N ASP A 170 -7.63 14.90 -1.09
CA ASP A 170 -6.47 15.64 -1.58
C ASP A 170 -5.73 16.33 -0.42
N ILE A 171 -5.29 15.52 0.53
CA ILE A 171 -4.57 15.93 1.73
C ILE A 171 -3.21 15.22 1.82
N GLN A 172 -2.28 15.83 2.54
CA GLN A 172 -1.08 15.15 2.97
C GLN A 172 -1.42 14.12 4.06
N ILE A 173 -0.99 12.88 3.89
CA ILE A 173 -1.21 11.83 4.87
C ILE A 173 -0.03 11.79 5.84
N GLU A 174 -0.28 12.17 7.08
CA GLU A 174 0.71 12.18 8.17
C GLU A 174 0.89 10.79 8.80
N CYS A 175 1.10 9.79 7.96
CA CYS A 175 1.31 8.41 8.38
C CYS A 175 2.43 7.78 7.55
N ASP A 176 3.38 7.15 8.22
CA ASP A 176 4.48 6.45 7.58
C ASP A 176 4.08 5.02 7.23
N VAL A 177 4.61 4.51 6.12
CA VAL A 177 4.35 3.15 5.62
C VAL A 177 5.56 2.25 5.89
N LEU A 178 5.35 1.16 6.62
CA LEU A 178 6.36 0.13 6.83
C LEU A 178 6.39 -0.80 5.62
N VAL A 179 7.56 -0.96 5.01
CA VAL A 179 7.75 -1.75 3.78
C VAL A 179 8.64 -2.95 4.08
N THR A 180 8.06 -4.15 4.01
CA THR A 180 8.76 -5.41 4.26
C THR A 180 8.78 -6.29 3.00
N GLY A 181 9.82 -7.11 2.84
CA GLY A 181 9.97 -8.00 1.69
C GLY A 181 11.41 -8.49 1.58
N ASN A 182 11.63 -9.63 0.93
CA ASN A 182 12.96 -10.26 0.92
C ASN A 182 13.96 -9.56 -0.02
N LYS A 183 13.50 -8.99 -1.12
CA LYS A 183 14.37 -8.31 -2.10
C LYS A 183 14.46 -6.82 -1.81
N LYS A 184 15.67 -6.31 -1.48
CA LYS A 184 15.88 -4.89 -1.16
C LYS A 184 15.45 -3.97 -2.32
N ALA A 185 15.76 -4.35 -3.57
CA ALA A 185 15.38 -3.57 -4.75
C ALA A 185 13.86 -3.44 -4.89
N ALA A 186 13.10 -4.51 -4.63
CA ALA A 186 11.64 -4.47 -4.66
C ALA A 186 11.07 -3.55 -3.57
N ARG A 187 11.60 -3.62 -2.33
CA ARG A 187 11.21 -2.69 -1.26
C ARG A 187 11.49 -1.24 -1.64
N GLN A 188 12.68 -0.97 -2.23
CA GLN A 188 13.05 0.38 -2.68
C GLN A 188 12.06 0.89 -3.73
N ARG A 189 11.71 0.05 -4.72
CA ARG A 189 10.72 0.45 -5.74
C ARG A 189 9.35 0.76 -5.14
N VAL A 190 8.89 -0.03 -4.16
CA VAL A 190 7.63 0.23 -3.46
C VAL A 190 7.69 1.51 -2.62
N ILE A 191 8.84 1.82 -2.01
CA ILE A 191 9.05 3.09 -1.30
C ILE A 191 8.90 4.28 -2.26
N GLU A 192 9.48 4.23 -3.45
CA GLU A 192 9.33 5.26 -4.48
C GLU A 192 7.87 5.45 -4.90
N MET A 193 7.11 4.35 -5.02
CA MET A 193 5.67 4.42 -5.28
C MET A 193 4.88 5.03 -4.12
N ILE A 194 5.25 4.74 -2.88
CA ILE A 194 4.66 5.34 -1.67
C ILE A 194 4.93 6.85 -1.66
N GLU A 195 6.16 7.25 -1.96
CA GLU A 195 6.57 8.66 -2.03
C GLU A 195 5.82 9.39 -3.17
N SER A 196 5.66 8.75 -4.33
CA SER A 196 4.86 9.31 -5.45
C SER A 196 3.38 9.48 -5.09
N ALA A 197 2.86 8.67 -4.16
CA ALA A 197 1.51 8.78 -3.63
C ALA A 197 1.38 9.82 -2.47
N GLY A 198 2.45 10.55 -2.16
CA GLY A 198 2.47 11.61 -1.14
C GLY A 198 2.62 11.11 0.30
N MET A 199 3.23 9.96 0.51
CA MET A 199 3.49 9.37 1.83
C MET A 199 4.98 9.09 2.03
N VAL A 200 5.37 8.70 3.25
CA VAL A 200 6.75 8.31 3.59
C VAL A 200 6.83 6.81 3.77
N GLY A 201 7.71 6.15 3.01
CA GLY A 201 7.97 4.72 3.13
C GLY A 201 9.28 4.42 3.86
N TRP A 202 9.28 3.40 4.72
CA TRP A 202 10.47 2.96 5.45
C TRP A 202 10.80 1.51 5.16
N HIS A 203 12.08 1.22 4.91
CA HIS A 203 12.58 -0.15 4.87
C HIS A 203 12.41 -0.82 6.25
N ALA A 204 11.41 -1.70 6.38
CA ALA A 204 11.13 -2.42 7.63
C ALA A 204 11.69 -3.86 7.64
N GLY A 205 12.56 -4.21 6.69
CA GLY A 205 13.31 -5.47 6.68
C GLY A 205 12.70 -6.59 5.84
N PRO A 206 13.02 -7.85 6.15
CA PRO A 206 12.53 -9.01 5.40
C PRO A 206 11.01 -9.20 5.57
N ILE A 207 10.43 -10.09 4.75
CA ILE A 207 8.98 -10.37 4.78
C ILE A 207 8.49 -10.89 6.14
N ASP A 208 9.36 -11.54 6.92
CA ASP A 208 9.02 -11.99 8.28
C ASP A 208 8.60 -10.84 9.20
N ASN A 209 9.10 -9.63 8.98
CA ASN A 209 8.71 -8.44 9.74
C ASN A 209 7.30 -7.92 9.40
N ALA A 210 6.66 -8.43 8.33
CA ALA A 210 5.28 -8.10 8.01
C ALA A 210 4.33 -8.42 9.17
N ALA A 211 4.64 -9.45 9.98
CA ALA A 211 3.87 -9.80 11.16
C ALA A 211 3.67 -8.62 12.13
N ALA A 212 4.69 -7.80 12.34
CA ALA A 212 4.61 -6.62 13.20
C ALA A 212 3.73 -5.51 12.60
N ALA A 213 3.90 -5.23 11.29
CA ALA A 213 3.11 -4.22 10.59
C ALA A 213 1.62 -4.60 10.51
N GLU A 214 1.31 -5.86 10.23
CA GLU A 214 -0.05 -6.39 10.19
C GLU A 214 -0.71 -6.39 11.58
N ALA A 215 0.02 -6.82 12.62
CA ALA A 215 -0.46 -6.80 14.00
C ALA A 215 -0.79 -5.39 14.50
N LEU A 216 0.00 -4.39 14.06
CA LEU A 216 -0.21 -2.99 14.40
C LEU A 216 -1.58 -2.47 13.97
N THR A 217 -2.14 -2.95 12.87
CA THR A 217 -3.47 -2.56 12.41
C THR A 217 -4.56 -2.82 13.46
N SER A 218 -4.54 -3.98 14.12
CA SER A 218 -5.48 -4.28 15.21
C SER A 218 -5.33 -3.30 16.38
N ILE A 219 -4.11 -2.90 16.69
CA ILE A 219 -3.82 -1.92 17.75
C ILE A 219 -4.37 -0.54 17.37
N LEU A 220 -4.14 -0.09 16.14
CA LEU A 220 -4.67 1.18 15.64
C LEU A 220 -6.21 1.20 15.62
N ILE A 221 -6.85 0.09 15.23
CA ILE A 221 -8.31 -0.08 15.31
C ILE A 221 -8.78 0.07 16.77
N GLN A 222 -8.07 -0.52 17.74
CA GLN A 222 -8.43 -0.41 19.15
C GLN A 222 -8.25 1.02 19.69
N ILE A 223 -7.19 1.72 19.27
CA ILE A 223 -6.96 3.13 19.59
C ILE A 223 -8.10 3.99 19.03
N ASN A 224 -8.49 3.81 17.77
CA ASN A 224 -9.61 4.54 17.16
C ASN A 224 -10.93 4.29 17.89
N ARG A 225 -11.18 3.07 18.40
CA ARG A 225 -12.36 2.73 19.18
C ARG A 225 -12.43 3.44 20.55
N SER A 226 -11.31 3.96 21.07
CA SER A 226 -11.31 4.72 22.32
C SER A 226 -12.06 6.06 22.20
N GLY A 227 -12.28 6.56 20.98
CA GLY A 227 -12.93 7.84 20.71
C GLY A 227 -12.07 9.08 21.02
N ILE A 228 -10.80 8.88 21.42
CA ILE A 228 -9.88 9.99 21.72
C ILE A 228 -9.25 10.53 20.43
N VAL A 229 -8.91 9.61 19.52
CA VAL A 229 -8.37 9.93 18.19
C VAL A 229 -9.13 9.16 17.12
N SER A 230 -9.17 9.67 15.91
CA SER A 230 -9.69 8.99 14.73
C SER A 230 -8.58 8.88 13.69
N HIS A 231 -8.66 7.83 12.86
CA HIS A 231 -7.72 7.63 11.75
C HIS A 231 -6.25 7.56 12.21
N SER A 232 -6.01 6.94 13.36
CA SER A 232 -4.66 6.78 13.91
C SER A 232 -3.74 6.07 12.93
N GLY A 233 -2.53 6.57 12.82
CA GLY A 233 -1.44 6.02 12.03
C GLY A 233 -0.17 5.94 12.87
N ILE A 234 0.96 5.70 12.22
CA ILE A 234 2.28 5.70 12.86
C ILE A 234 3.18 6.75 12.22
N LYS A 235 4.15 7.22 12.99
CA LYS A 235 5.23 8.07 12.51
C LYS A 235 6.56 7.58 13.08
N ILE A 236 7.55 7.43 12.24
CA ILE A 236 8.89 7.04 12.67
C ILE A 236 9.65 8.31 13.06
N ILE A 237 10.10 8.34 14.30
CA ILE A 237 10.86 9.47 14.86
C ILE A 237 12.29 8.99 15.11
N GLY A 238 13.27 9.73 14.61
CA GLY A 238 14.68 9.43 14.76
C GLY A 238 15.53 10.66 14.53
N GLN A 239 16.86 10.53 14.75
CA GLN A 239 17.84 11.53 14.36
C GLN A 239 18.41 11.13 13.00
N GLU A 240 18.59 12.11 12.14
CA GLU A 240 19.31 11.92 10.87
C GLU A 240 20.80 11.76 11.15
N HIS A 241 21.45 10.81 10.48
CA HIS A 241 22.90 10.57 10.54
C HIS A 241 23.57 11.05 9.27
#